data_8fb845fc0a8d5d3f2c08d04849eaf3fd
#
_entry.id   8fb845fc0a8d5d3f2c08d04849eaf3fd
#
_cell.length_a   1.000
_cell.length_b   1.000
_cell.length_c   1.000
_cell.angle_alpha   90.00
_cell.angle_beta   90.00
_cell.angle_gamma   90.00
#
_symmetry.space_group_name_H-M   'P 1'
#
loop_
_entity.id
_entity.type
_entity.pdbx_description
1 polymer ?
#
loop_
_entity_poly.entity_id
_entity_poly.type
_entity_poly.pdbx_seq_one_letter_code
_entity_poly.pdbx_strand_id
1 'polypeptide(L)'
;MKRTVVAVALMSIGLSAAQAQEVVVKLGGAAPLTGNQSHLGKDLENGTRLAIEEANAKGVTIGGKKVKFELVGEDDQADPRTGTTVAQRLVDAGVKGVIGHLNSGTSIPASRIYDQAGIPQVSPASTNPKLTLQNFSGVFRTIAH
;
A
#
# COMPACT_ATOMS: atom_id res chain seq x y z
N MET A 1 49.22 41.23 43.73
CA MET A 1 47.80 40.85 43.57
C MET A 1 47.62 40.10 42.27
N LYS A 2 47.52 38.75 42.35
CA LYS A 2 47.33 37.88 41.15
C LYS A 2 45.86 37.56 41.03
N ARG A 3 45.26 37.97 39.92
CA ARG A 3 43.84 37.69 39.58
C ARG A 3 43.80 36.35 38.78
N THR A 4 43.24 35.32 39.39
CA THR A 4 43.00 34.02 38.76
C THR A 4 41.67 34.13 38.03
N VAL A 5 41.69 33.99 36.68
CA VAL A 5 40.49 33.91 35.82
C VAL A 5 40.12 32.44 35.72
N VAL A 6 38.98 32.06 36.28
CA VAL A 6 38.42 30.68 36.14
C VAL A 6 37.54 30.73 34.88
N ALA A 7 37.97 30.02 33.85
CA ALA A 7 37.20 29.78 32.66
C ALA A 7 36.24 28.60 32.88
N VAL A 8 34.95 28.87 32.95
CA VAL A 8 33.90 27.85 33.00
C VAL A 8 33.59 27.44 31.56
N ALA A 9 34.01 26.25 31.13
CA ALA A 9 33.65 25.67 29.86
C ALA A 9 32.25 25.05 29.99
N LEU A 10 31.23 25.69 29.38
CA LEU A 10 29.90 25.12 29.21
C LEU A 10 29.95 24.05 28.11
N MET A 11 29.97 22.78 28.51
CA MET A 11 29.70 21.66 27.61
C MET A 11 28.21 21.63 27.25
N SER A 12 27.86 22.15 26.09
CA SER A 12 26.55 21.94 25.47
C SER A 12 26.44 20.49 24.99
N ILE A 13 25.80 19.65 25.80
CA ILE A 13 25.38 18.30 25.39
C ILE A 13 24.25 18.50 24.37
N GLY A 14 24.58 18.43 23.08
CA GLY A 14 23.61 18.38 22.01
C GLY A 14 22.81 17.08 22.13
N LEU A 15 21.58 17.14 22.63
CA LEU A 15 20.61 16.07 22.46
C LEU A 15 20.30 15.98 20.95
N SER A 16 21.03 15.12 20.24
CA SER A 16 20.58 14.65 18.93
C SER A 16 19.31 13.86 19.16
N ALA A 17 18.15 14.49 18.97
CA ALA A 17 16.90 13.77 18.84
C ALA A 17 17.07 12.83 17.65
N ALA A 18 17.25 11.55 17.92
CA ALA A 18 17.20 10.51 16.88
C ALA A 18 15.79 10.57 16.28
N GLN A 19 15.66 11.29 15.17
CA GLN A 19 14.44 11.22 14.37
C GLN A 19 14.32 9.77 13.90
N ALA A 20 13.36 9.05 14.46
CA ALA A 20 13.02 7.72 13.99
C ALA A 20 12.69 7.83 12.51
N GLN A 21 13.55 7.29 11.65
CA GLN A 21 13.41 7.34 10.20
C GLN A 21 12.10 6.66 9.81
N GLU A 22 11.15 7.45 9.30
CA GLU A 22 9.85 6.95 8.84
C GLU A 22 10.08 6.14 7.55
N VAL A 23 9.54 4.93 7.51
CA VAL A 23 9.64 4.05 6.34
C VAL A 23 8.36 4.17 5.54
N VAL A 24 8.47 4.56 4.27
CA VAL A 24 7.33 4.59 3.35
C VAL A 24 7.06 3.18 2.83
N VAL A 25 5.80 2.72 2.98
CA VAL A 25 5.29 1.47 2.43
C VAL A 25 4.20 1.80 1.41
N LYS A 26 4.47 1.50 0.15
CA LYS A 26 3.51 1.67 -0.94
C LYS A 26 2.52 0.51 -0.97
N LEU A 27 1.24 0.84 -1.06
CA LEU A 27 0.14 -0.10 -1.31
C LEU A 27 -0.48 0.22 -2.67
N GLY A 28 -0.72 -0.80 -3.47
CA GLY A 28 -1.38 -0.67 -4.76
C GLY A 28 -2.90 -0.62 -4.59
N GLY A 29 -3.57 0.20 -5.39
CA GLY A 29 -5.01 0.17 -5.56
C GLY A 29 -5.34 0.00 -7.04
N ALA A 30 -6.15 -0.99 -7.41
CA ALA A 30 -6.52 -1.23 -8.79
C ALA A 30 -8.04 -1.41 -8.93
N ALA A 31 -8.65 -0.58 -9.76
CA ALA A 31 -10.10 -0.56 -10.00
C ALA A 31 -10.41 0.18 -11.30
N PRO A 32 -11.62 0.05 -11.86
CA PRO A 32 -12.04 0.85 -13.00
C PRO A 32 -12.31 2.30 -12.57
N LEU A 33 -11.35 3.19 -12.77
CA LEU A 33 -11.48 4.62 -12.41
C LEU A 33 -12.12 5.44 -13.54
N THR A 34 -12.19 4.87 -14.74
CA THR A 34 -12.87 5.43 -15.92
C THR A 34 -13.91 4.46 -16.49
N GLY A 35 -14.72 4.92 -17.44
CA GLY A 35 -15.78 4.13 -18.07
C GLY A 35 -17.03 3.95 -17.20
N ASN A 36 -17.90 3.01 -17.61
CA ASN A 36 -19.24 2.83 -17.04
C ASN A 36 -19.23 2.38 -15.55
N GLN A 37 -18.15 1.78 -15.09
CA GLN A 37 -18.01 1.31 -13.71
C GLN A 37 -17.17 2.25 -12.84
N SER A 38 -16.82 3.43 -13.34
CA SER A 38 -15.94 4.38 -12.64
C SER A 38 -16.46 4.79 -11.27
N HIS A 39 -17.75 4.85 -11.07
CA HIS A 39 -18.36 5.17 -9.78
C HIS A 39 -18.05 4.10 -8.72
N LEU A 40 -18.07 2.81 -9.10
CA LEU A 40 -17.70 1.69 -8.20
C LEU A 40 -16.18 1.67 -7.93
N GLY A 41 -15.38 1.89 -8.96
CA GLY A 41 -13.92 1.94 -8.81
C GLY A 41 -13.45 3.08 -7.93
N LYS A 42 -14.05 4.26 -8.08
CA LYS A 42 -13.76 5.43 -7.24
C LYS A 42 -14.19 5.22 -5.79
N ASP A 43 -15.32 4.54 -5.56
CA ASP A 43 -15.77 4.20 -4.22
C ASP A 43 -14.76 3.26 -3.52
N LEU A 44 -14.28 2.23 -4.23
CA LEU A 44 -13.22 1.35 -3.75
C LEU A 44 -11.93 2.12 -3.45
N GLU A 45 -11.50 3.00 -4.34
CA GLU A 45 -10.30 3.82 -4.14
C GLU A 45 -10.46 4.74 -2.92
N ASN A 46 -11.60 5.39 -2.76
CA ASN A 46 -11.89 6.27 -1.62
C ASN A 46 -11.87 5.49 -0.30
N GLY A 47 -12.48 4.31 -0.25
CA GLY A 47 -12.42 3.43 0.93
C GLY A 47 -11.00 3.00 1.27
N THR A 48 -10.19 2.71 0.26
CA THR A 48 -8.77 2.37 0.45
C THR A 48 -7.98 3.57 0.99
N ARG A 49 -8.21 4.78 0.46
CA ARG A 49 -7.57 6.02 0.94
C ARG A 49 -7.92 6.29 2.39
N LEU A 50 -9.20 6.18 2.74
CA LEU A 50 -9.66 6.38 4.12
C LEU A 50 -8.96 5.41 5.08
N ALA A 51 -8.89 4.13 4.73
CA ALA A 51 -8.21 3.13 5.56
C ALA A 51 -6.71 3.43 5.73
N ILE A 52 -6.04 3.92 4.69
CA ILE A 52 -4.63 4.35 4.73
C ILE A 52 -4.46 5.58 5.62
N GLU A 53 -5.34 6.58 5.50
CA GLU A 53 -5.34 7.78 6.34
C GLU A 53 -5.50 7.43 7.81
N GLU A 54 -6.45 6.55 8.14
CA GLU A 54 -6.66 6.07 9.50
C GLU A 54 -5.44 5.29 10.04
N ALA A 55 -4.84 4.42 9.22
CA ALA A 55 -3.64 3.67 9.61
C ALA A 55 -2.47 4.61 9.90
N ASN A 56 -2.28 5.61 9.04
CA ASN A 56 -1.24 6.63 9.22
C ASN A 56 -1.49 7.50 10.46
N ALA A 57 -2.74 7.87 10.72
CA ALA A 57 -3.11 8.64 11.92
C ALA A 57 -2.88 7.85 13.23
N LYS A 58 -3.09 6.54 13.20
CA LYS A 58 -2.77 5.64 14.34
C LYS A 58 -1.28 5.47 14.58
N GLY A 59 -0.42 5.76 13.61
CA GLY A 59 1.02 5.68 13.76
C GLY A 59 1.54 4.24 13.82
N VAL A 60 1.28 3.45 12.78
CA VAL A 60 1.69 2.03 12.70
C VAL A 60 3.21 1.88 12.77
N THR A 61 3.68 0.91 13.56
CA THR A 61 5.09 0.56 13.67
C THR A 61 5.30 -0.88 13.24
N ILE A 62 6.25 -1.12 12.34
CA ILE A 62 6.63 -2.45 11.86
C ILE A 62 8.13 -2.63 12.06
N GLY A 63 8.52 -3.71 12.77
CA GLY A 63 9.92 -3.98 13.06
C GLY A 63 10.64 -2.84 13.82
N GLY A 64 9.92 -2.14 14.70
CA GLY A 64 10.45 -1.01 15.48
C GLY A 64 10.59 0.30 14.71
N LYS A 65 10.18 0.36 13.43
CA LYS A 65 10.22 1.56 12.60
C LYS A 65 8.81 2.10 12.38
N LYS A 66 8.65 3.42 12.49
CA LYS A 66 7.40 4.09 12.14
C LYS A 66 7.18 3.95 10.64
N VAL A 67 5.95 3.57 10.25
CA VAL A 67 5.59 3.35 8.85
C VAL A 67 4.57 4.39 8.41
N LYS A 68 4.78 4.91 7.21
CA LYS A 68 3.82 5.72 6.48
C LYS A 68 3.37 4.94 5.25
N PHE A 69 2.07 4.67 5.15
CA PHE A 69 1.48 4.05 3.97
C PHE A 69 1.15 5.09 2.91
N GLU A 70 1.43 4.75 1.65
CA GLU A 70 1.09 5.57 0.49
C GLU A 70 0.35 4.71 -0.55
N LEU A 71 -0.73 5.25 -1.13
CA LEU A 71 -1.50 4.57 -2.17
C LEU A 71 -0.93 4.90 -3.56
N VAL A 72 -0.66 3.85 -4.33
CA VAL A 72 -0.41 3.91 -5.78
C VAL A 72 -1.67 3.42 -6.47
N GLY A 73 -2.50 4.34 -6.94
CA GLY A 73 -3.78 4.06 -7.61
C GLY A 73 -3.59 3.84 -9.10
N GLU A 74 -4.28 2.84 -9.68
CA GLU A 74 -4.22 2.49 -11.10
C GLU A 74 -5.63 2.19 -11.64
N ASP A 75 -5.90 2.66 -12.86
CA ASP A 75 -7.15 2.42 -13.59
C ASP A 75 -7.04 1.16 -14.45
N ASP A 76 -7.78 0.11 -14.12
CA ASP A 76 -7.83 -1.13 -14.91
C ASP A 76 -8.93 -1.13 -15.98
N GLN A 77 -9.76 -0.06 -16.04
CA GLN A 77 -10.85 0.15 -17.01
C GLN A 77 -11.86 -1.00 -17.07
N ALA A 78 -11.91 -1.88 -16.07
CA ALA A 78 -12.64 -3.14 -16.09
C ALA A 78 -12.24 -4.08 -17.25
N ASP A 79 -11.08 -3.89 -17.87
CA ASP A 79 -10.57 -4.68 -18.98
C ASP A 79 -9.48 -5.66 -18.51
N PRO A 80 -9.58 -6.96 -18.80
CA PRO A 80 -8.60 -7.96 -18.33
C PRO A 80 -7.16 -7.72 -18.81
N ARG A 81 -6.97 -7.19 -20.02
CA ARG A 81 -5.63 -6.90 -20.57
C ARG A 81 -5.03 -5.69 -19.87
N THR A 82 -5.83 -4.63 -19.72
CA THR A 82 -5.44 -3.44 -18.96
C THR A 82 -5.14 -3.84 -17.51
N GLY A 83 -5.95 -4.70 -16.90
CA GLY A 83 -5.73 -5.21 -15.55
C GLY A 83 -4.38 -5.93 -15.37
N THR A 84 -3.94 -6.73 -16.35
CA THR A 84 -2.60 -7.36 -16.30
C THR A 84 -1.48 -6.34 -16.47
N THR A 85 -1.66 -5.34 -17.32
CA THR A 85 -0.69 -4.24 -17.48
C THR A 85 -0.57 -3.41 -16.21
N VAL A 86 -1.70 -3.10 -15.57
CA VAL A 86 -1.77 -2.42 -14.26
C VAL A 86 -1.04 -3.24 -13.20
N ALA A 87 -1.29 -4.54 -13.13
CA ALA A 87 -0.62 -5.41 -12.17
C ALA A 87 0.91 -5.34 -12.30
N GLN A 88 1.42 -5.38 -13.52
CA GLN A 88 2.85 -5.25 -13.74
C GLN A 88 3.38 -3.89 -13.32
N ARG A 89 2.68 -2.79 -13.63
CA ARG A 89 3.09 -1.44 -13.18
C ARG A 89 3.14 -1.31 -11.66
N LEU A 90 2.18 -1.90 -10.95
CA LEU A 90 2.19 -1.91 -9.48
C LEU A 90 3.36 -2.71 -8.91
N VAL A 91 3.70 -3.86 -9.52
CA VAL A 91 4.90 -4.63 -9.17
C VAL A 91 6.15 -3.79 -9.37
N ASP A 92 6.29 -3.14 -10.53
CA ASP A 92 7.44 -2.30 -10.88
C ASP A 92 7.54 -1.05 -9.97
N ALA A 93 6.40 -0.52 -9.50
CA ALA A 93 6.36 0.56 -8.51
C ALA A 93 6.80 0.14 -7.10
N GLY A 94 6.99 -1.16 -6.87
CA GLY A 94 7.48 -1.73 -5.62
C GLY A 94 6.46 -1.74 -4.49
N VAL A 95 5.16 -1.84 -4.81
CA VAL A 95 4.11 -1.97 -3.80
C VAL A 95 4.27 -3.24 -2.97
N LYS A 96 3.81 -3.21 -1.72
CA LYS A 96 3.95 -4.33 -0.77
C LYS A 96 2.65 -5.12 -0.56
N GLY A 97 1.58 -4.67 -1.17
CA GLY A 97 0.26 -5.31 -1.18
C GLY A 97 -0.64 -4.58 -2.14
N VAL A 98 -1.70 -5.24 -2.62
CA VAL A 98 -2.67 -4.67 -3.55
C VAL A 98 -4.09 -4.85 -3.02
N ILE A 99 -4.85 -3.76 -3.00
CA ILE A 99 -6.29 -3.72 -2.75
C ILE A 99 -6.98 -3.62 -4.11
N GLY A 100 -7.73 -4.62 -4.47
CA GLY A 100 -8.34 -4.72 -5.81
C GLY A 100 -8.03 -6.08 -6.46
N HIS A 101 -8.30 -6.25 -7.71
CA HIS A 101 -9.13 -5.40 -8.56
C HIS A 101 -10.62 -5.48 -8.17
N LEU A 102 -11.46 -4.61 -8.73
CA LEU A 102 -12.90 -4.67 -8.47
C LEU A 102 -13.53 -5.90 -9.14
N ASN A 103 -13.31 -6.06 -10.43
CA ASN A 103 -13.95 -7.09 -11.25
C ASN A 103 -13.18 -8.42 -11.20
N SER A 104 -13.90 -9.54 -11.11
CA SER A 104 -13.27 -10.87 -11.18
C SER A 104 -12.49 -11.09 -12.48
N GLY A 105 -12.96 -10.51 -13.59
CA GLY A 105 -12.31 -10.59 -14.89
C GLY A 105 -10.93 -9.94 -14.95
N THR A 106 -10.69 -8.91 -14.14
CA THR A 106 -9.38 -8.25 -13.99
C THR A 106 -8.56 -8.88 -12.87
N SER A 107 -9.20 -9.22 -11.73
CA SER A 107 -8.54 -9.79 -10.56
C SER A 107 -7.87 -11.13 -10.85
N ILE A 108 -8.56 -12.03 -11.56
CA ILE A 108 -8.07 -13.40 -11.80
C ILE A 108 -6.78 -13.42 -12.62
N PRO A 109 -6.67 -12.75 -13.78
CA PRO A 109 -5.40 -12.72 -14.52
C PRO A 109 -4.31 -11.91 -13.79
N ALA A 110 -4.66 -10.81 -13.13
CA ALA A 110 -3.72 -10.00 -12.36
C ALA A 110 -3.11 -10.76 -11.17
N SER A 111 -3.87 -11.62 -10.51
CA SER A 111 -3.43 -12.36 -9.34
C SER A 111 -2.19 -13.22 -9.58
N ARG A 112 -2.02 -13.76 -10.77
CA ARG A 112 -0.82 -14.52 -11.14
C ARG A 112 0.43 -13.65 -11.14
N ILE A 113 0.31 -12.40 -11.60
CA ILE A 113 1.43 -11.45 -11.67
C ILE A 113 1.87 -11.07 -10.25
N TYR A 114 0.90 -10.80 -9.37
CA TYR A 114 1.17 -10.49 -7.96
C TYR A 114 1.77 -11.69 -7.23
N ASP A 115 1.23 -12.89 -7.44
CA ASP A 115 1.74 -14.12 -6.82
C ASP A 115 3.20 -14.39 -7.20
N GLN A 116 3.54 -14.28 -8.50
CA GLN A 116 4.91 -14.42 -8.99
C GLN A 116 5.88 -13.39 -8.39
N ALA A 117 5.38 -12.21 -8.06
CA ALA A 117 6.16 -11.14 -7.41
C ALA A 117 6.15 -11.24 -5.86
N GLY A 118 5.44 -12.21 -5.28
CA GLY A 118 5.29 -12.34 -3.83
C GLY A 118 4.51 -11.21 -3.17
N ILE A 119 3.63 -10.55 -3.94
CA ILE A 119 2.81 -9.41 -3.47
C ILE A 119 1.40 -9.92 -3.14
N PRO A 120 0.91 -9.76 -1.89
CA PRO A 120 -0.44 -10.15 -1.54
C PRO A 120 -1.48 -9.26 -2.22
N GLN A 121 -2.57 -9.90 -2.68
CA GLN A 121 -3.75 -9.25 -3.27
C GLN A 121 -4.97 -9.52 -2.42
N VAL A 122 -5.70 -8.46 -2.07
CA VAL A 122 -7.00 -8.54 -1.40
C VAL A 122 -8.05 -7.87 -2.27
N SER A 123 -8.98 -8.66 -2.82
CA SER A 123 -10.11 -8.10 -3.58
C SER A 123 -11.35 -7.96 -2.69
N PRO A 124 -11.89 -6.76 -2.53
CA PRO A 124 -13.11 -6.54 -1.76
C PRO A 124 -14.39 -6.81 -2.55
N ALA A 125 -14.32 -7.04 -3.86
CA ALA A 125 -15.49 -7.07 -4.73
C ALA A 125 -15.56 -8.25 -5.71
N SER A 126 -14.47 -8.98 -5.93
CA SER A 126 -14.45 -10.12 -6.87
C SER A 126 -15.20 -11.32 -6.33
N THR A 127 -16.38 -11.61 -6.87
CA THR A 127 -17.27 -12.69 -6.41
C THR A 127 -16.94 -14.07 -6.98
N ASN A 128 -16.21 -14.14 -8.12
CA ASN A 128 -15.90 -15.43 -8.75
C ASN A 128 -14.94 -16.25 -7.87
N PRO A 129 -15.33 -17.47 -7.44
CA PRO A 129 -14.49 -18.33 -6.59
C PRO A 129 -13.16 -18.73 -7.23
N LYS A 130 -13.06 -18.70 -8.56
CA LYS A 130 -11.81 -19.01 -9.27
C LYS A 130 -10.64 -18.11 -8.80
N LEU A 131 -10.90 -16.91 -8.30
CA LEU A 131 -9.84 -16.03 -7.80
C LEU A 131 -9.02 -16.72 -6.70
N THR A 132 -9.68 -17.34 -5.73
CA THR A 132 -9.04 -17.98 -4.57
C THR A 132 -8.83 -19.51 -4.75
N LEU A 133 -9.35 -20.11 -5.83
CA LEU A 133 -9.16 -21.54 -6.15
C LEU A 133 -7.93 -21.81 -7.03
N GLN A 134 -7.11 -20.79 -7.33
CA GLN A 134 -5.89 -20.94 -8.12
C GLN A 134 -4.69 -21.44 -7.29
N ASN A 135 -4.86 -21.71 -6.00
CA ASN A 135 -3.81 -22.12 -5.06
C ASN A 135 -2.67 -21.10 -4.87
N PHE A 136 -2.94 -19.82 -5.07
CA PHE A 136 -2.01 -18.73 -4.74
C PHE A 136 -2.12 -18.40 -3.26
N SER A 137 -1.02 -18.44 -2.52
CA SER A 137 -1.01 -18.25 -1.06
C SER A 137 -1.26 -16.79 -0.63
N GLY A 138 -1.00 -15.83 -1.52
CA GLY A 138 -1.16 -14.39 -1.27
C GLY A 138 -2.44 -13.78 -1.82
N VAL A 139 -3.42 -14.58 -2.28
CA VAL A 139 -4.64 -14.06 -2.93
C VAL A 139 -5.86 -14.28 -2.06
N PHE A 140 -6.49 -13.18 -1.68
CA PHE A 140 -7.62 -13.16 -0.76
C PHE A 140 -8.81 -12.38 -1.33
N ARG A 141 -10.00 -12.63 -0.81
CA ARG A 141 -11.18 -11.81 -1.02
C ARG A 141 -11.96 -11.69 0.28
N THR A 142 -12.62 -10.54 0.46
CA THR A 142 -13.42 -10.23 1.66
C THR A 142 -14.92 -10.30 1.42
N ILE A 143 -15.32 -10.69 0.20
CA ILE A 143 -16.72 -10.83 -0.20
C ILE A 143 -17.09 -12.30 -0.40
N ALA A 144 -18.35 -12.66 -0.08
CA ALA A 144 -18.90 -13.99 -0.36
C ALA A 144 -19.05 -14.25 -1.87
N HIS A 145 -19.17 -15.51 -2.25
CA HIS A 145 -19.46 -15.99 -3.61
C HIS A 145 -20.91 -16.43 -3.72
#